data_1ed9dac9d1e2fb11f7887d4b6585dd8d
#
_entry.id   1ed9dac9d1e2fb11f7887d4b6585dd8d
#
_cell.length_a   1.000
_cell.length_b   1.000
_cell.length_c   1.000
_cell.angle_alpha   90.00
_cell.angle_beta   90.00
_cell.angle_gamma   90.00
#
_symmetry.space_group_name_H-M   'P 1'
#
loop_
_entity.id
_entity.type
_entity.pdbx_description
1 polymer ?
#
loop_
_entity_poly.entity_id
_entity_poly.type
_entity_poly.pdbx_seq_one_letter_code
_entity_poly.pdbx_strand_id
1 'polypeptide(L)'
;FDKQPVAQYVKIDITSAVGNYGSGRELYIFKVPGSESYRPGDINADRLIDMNDFTSYLNYTGLRIGDSDFEGYISNGDINKNGLIDAYDISVLTTQLGGGAKGAGMDKIEGSLKLTPSRNICKAGDRLEIRVKGRGLKSVNALSFAIPYKSDDLEFIGVEPLAMKEMENMSNDRLHTNGQKALYPTFANIGDKPVITSDAELDLFVIKFKVKRAFNAGSLIPSDGMLIDKNLNVKHVSF
;
A
#
# COMPACT_ATOMS: atom_id res chain seq x y z
N PHE A 1 34.08 -21.79 2.60
CA PHE A 1 33.86 -21.94 4.05
C PHE A 1 33.01 -23.17 4.32
N ASP A 2 33.39 -24.00 5.29
CA ASP A 2 32.63 -25.20 5.71
C ASP A 2 31.32 -24.86 6.41
N LYS A 3 31.14 -23.62 6.85
CA LYS A 3 29.93 -23.06 7.44
C LYS A 3 29.66 -21.69 6.82
N GLN A 4 28.39 -21.37 6.62
CA GLN A 4 27.98 -20.06 6.15
C GLN A 4 27.97 -19.08 7.36
N PRO A 5 28.96 -18.19 7.52
CA PRO A 5 28.96 -17.24 8.63
C PRO A 5 27.93 -16.14 8.36
N VAL A 6 27.18 -15.77 9.40
CA VAL A 6 26.39 -14.54 9.41
C VAL A 6 27.31 -13.42 9.83
N ALA A 7 27.63 -12.51 8.92
CA ALA A 7 28.55 -11.40 9.18
C ALA A 7 28.03 -10.12 8.54
N GLN A 8 28.22 -9.00 9.24
CA GLN A 8 27.92 -7.67 8.72
C GLN A 8 29.04 -7.12 7.85
N TYR A 9 30.28 -7.57 8.12
CA TYR A 9 31.47 -7.19 7.38
C TYR A 9 32.32 -8.42 7.07
N VAL A 10 32.95 -8.41 5.91
CA VAL A 10 33.95 -9.42 5.52
C VAL A 10 35.30 -8.71 5.38
N LYS A 11 36.28 -9.12 6.19
CA LYS A 11 37.68 -8.68 6.09
C LYS A 11 38.52 -9.81 5.57
N ILE A 12 39.34 -9.54 4.57
CA ILE A 12 40.32 -10.50 4.01
C ILE A 12 41.69 -10.02 4.42
N ASP A 13 42.36 -10.81 5.25
CA ASP A 13 43.76 -10.59 5.61
C ASP A 13 44.64 -11.56 4.85
N ILE A 14 45.53 -11.04 4.00
CA ILE A 14 46.54 -11.83 3.30
C ILE A 14 47.74 -11.93 4.21
N THR A 15 47.92 -13.10 4.83
CA THR A 15 48.97 -13.34 5.83
C THR A 15 50.29 -13.85 5.22
N SER A 16 50.27 -14.34 3.99
CA SER A 16 51.48 -14.74 3.25
C SER A 16 51.24 -14.67 1.74
N ALA A 17 52.28 -14.34 0.99
CA ALA A 17 52.26 -14.32 -0.47
C ALA A 17 53.63 -14.67 -1.03
N VAL A 18 53.68 -15.31 -2.16
CA VAL A 18 54.95 -15.61 -2.88
C VAL A 18 55.44 -14.30 -3.50
N GLY A 19 56.69 -13.94 -3.22
CA GLY A 19 57.32 -12.73 -3.77
C GLY A 19 56.81 -11.41 -3.13
N ASN A 20 56.24 -11.44 -1.93
CA ASN A 20 55.67 -10.28 -1.22
C ASN A 20 54.53 -9.58 -1.93
N TYR A 21 53.88 -10.21 -2.90
CA TYR A 21 52.71 -9.68 -3.59
C TYR A 21 51.52 -10.61 -3.39
N GLY A 22 50.43 -10.07 -2.79
CA GLY A 22 49.15 -10.74 -2.81
C GLY A 22 48.41 -10.38 -4.10
N SER A 23 47.99 -11.37 -4.87
CA SER A 23 47.14 -11.15 -6.04
C SER A 23 45.89 -12.03 -5.98
N GLY A 24 44.73 -11.45 -6.24
CA GLY A 24 43.51 -12.16 -6.46
C GLY A 24 42.89 -11.70 -7.79
N ARG A 25 42.32 -12.63 -8.56
CA ARG A 25 41.63 -12.23 -9.81
C ARG A 25 40.26 -11.64 -9.55
N GLU A 26 39.48 -12.28 -8.68
CA GLU A 26 38.12 -11.88 -8.39
C GLU A 26 37.71 -12.36 -7.01
N LEU A 27 36.90 -11.57 -6.32
CA LEU A 27 36.23 -11.93 -5.08
C LEU A 27 34.73 -11.80 -5.29
N TYR A 28 34.03 -12.91 -5.14
CA TYR A 28 32.55 -12.92 -5.15
C TYR A 28 32.02 -13.08 -3.72
N ILE A 29 31.23 -12.13 -3.28
CA ILE A 29 30.50 -12.21 -2.03
C ILE A 29 29.04 -12.36 -2.37
N PHE A 30 28.51 -13.54 -2.11
CA PHE A 30 27.09 -13.83 -2.33
C PHE A 30 26.34 -13.74 -1.01
N LYS A 31 25.23 -13.02 -1.05
CA LYS A 31 24.28 -13.02 0.05
C LYS A 31 23.53 -14.35 0.08
N VAL A 32 23.37 -14.91 1.27
CA VAL A 32 22.51 -16.10 1.44
C VAL A 32 21.06 -15.62 1.41
N PRO A 33 20.23 -16.13 0.49
CA PRO A 33 18.82 -15.83 0.51
C PRO A 33 18.19 -16.17 1.89
N GLY A 34 17.46 -15.23 2.47
CA GLY A 34 16.84 -15.40 3.80
C GLY A 34 17.73 -15.05 4.99
N SER A 35 18.99 -14.60 4.79
CA SER A 35 19.87 -14.17 5.89
C SER A 35 19.59 -12.75 6.41
N GLU A 36 18.64 -12.03 5.83
CA GLU A 36 18.25 -10.69 6.29
C GLU A 36 17.21 -10.78 7.39
N SER A 37 17.45 -10.07 8.48
CA SER A 37 16.38 -9.80 9.42
C SER A 37 15.42 -8.80 8.78
N TYR A 38 14.29 -9.29 8.32
CA TYR A 38 13.19 -8.45 7.87
C TYR A 38 12.76 -7.49 8.98
N ARG A 39 12.63 -6.23 8.62
CA ARG A 39 12.08 -5.20 9.51
C ARG A 39 10.74 -4.73 8.91
N PRO A 40 9.62 -4.92 9.62
CA PRO A 40 8.33 -4.44 9.13
C PRO A 40 8.37 -2.96 8.78
N GLY A 41 8.02 -2.62 7.53
CA GLY A 41 8.09 -1.26 7.01
C GLY A 41 9.32 -0.95 6.12
N ASP A 42 10.40 -1.71 6.24
CA ASP A 42 11.60 -1.60 5.38
C ASP A 42 11.34 -2.39 4.08
N ILE A 43 10.59 -1.81 3.15
CA ILE A 43 10.19 -2.49 1.91
C ILE A 43 11.25 -2.37 0.80
N ASN A 44 12.15 -1.38 0.89
CA ASN A 44 13.22 -1.18 -0.07
C ASN A 44 14.51 -1.93 0.28
N ALA A 45 14.55 -2.60 1.45
CA ALA A 45 15.67 -3.42 1.94
C ALA A 45 16.96 -2.63 2.22
N ASP A 46 16.89 -1.35 2.55
CA ASP A 46 18.06 -0.54 2.88
C ASP A 46 18.42 -0.52 4.37
N ARG A 47 17.59 -1.16 5.22
CA ARG A 47 17.69 -1.30 6.68
C ARG A 47 17.36 -0.04 7.47
N LEU A 48 16.91 0.99 6.82
CA LEU A 48 16.32 2.16 7.43
C LEU A 48 14.80 2.06 7.28
N ILE A 49 14.07 2.74 8.13
CA ILE A 49 12.63 2.93 7.97
C ILE A 49 12.45 4.43 7.86
N ASP A 50 12.27 4.89 6.63
CA ASP A 50 12.20 6.32 6.32
C ASP A 50 11.23 6.62 5.15
N MET A 51 11.31 7.84 4.62
CA MET A 51 10.44 8.27 3.51
C MET A 51 10.73 7.56 2.18
N ASN A 52 11.89 6.88 2.04
CA ASN A 52 12.15 6.07 0.84
C ASN A 52 11.29 4.81 0.84
N ASP A 53 11.06 4.21 2.03
CA ASP A 53 10.11 3.11 2.16
C ASP A 53 8.69 3.56 1.82
N PHE A 54 8.25 4.70 2.33
CA PHE A 54 6.96 5.26 2.00
C PHE A 54 6.79 5.44 0.48
N THR A 55 7.81 5.98 -0.18
CA THR A 55 7.81 6.14 -1.65
C THR A 55 7.76 4.80 -2.37
N SER A 56 8.43 3.78 -1.83
CA SER A 56 8.36 2.41 -2.37
C SER A 56 6.98 1.81 -2.21
N TYR A 57 6.32 1.98 -1.06
CA TYR A 57 4.95 1.53 -0.85
C TYR A 57 3.95 2.18 -1.82
N LEU A 58 4.16 3.43 -2.25
CA LEU A 58 3.37 4.06 -3.31
C LEU A 58 3.34 3.21 -4.60
N ASN A 59 4.47 2.58 -4.93
CA ASN A 59 4.58 1.75 -6.13
C ASN A 59 3.95 0.35 -5.94
N TYR A 60 3.83 -0.13 -4.71
CA TYR A 60 3.42 -1.52 -4.41
C TYR A 60 2.01 -1.65 -3.85
N THR A 61 1.34 -0.55 -3.50
CA THR A 61 -0.07 -0.56 -3.08
C THR A 61 -0.94 -1.34 -4.07
N GLY A 62 -1.72 -2.29 -3.56
CA GLY A 62 -2.57 -3.16 -4.37
C GLY A 62 -1.86 -4.36 -5.00
N LEU A 63 -0.55 -4.52 -4.81
CA LEU A 63 0.17 -5.74 -5.21
C LEU A 63 -0.26 -6.89 -4.31
N ARG A 64 -0.49 -8.06 -4.88
CA ARG A 64 -1.04 -9.20 -4.15
C ARG A 64 -0.35 -10.50 -4.48
N ILE A 65 -0.57 -11.49 -3.63
CA ILE A 65 -0.09 -12.86 -3.86
C ILE A 65 -0.54 -13.38 -5.24
N GLY A 66 0.40 -13.96 -5.99
CA GLY A 66 0.20 -14.41 -7.37
C GLY A 66 0.59 -13.39 -8.43
N ASP A 67 0.91 -12.16 -8.06
CA ASP A 67 1.54 -11.22 -8.97
C ASP A 67 3.04 -11.53 -9.11
N SER A 68 3.60 -11.34 -10.32
CA SER A 68 5.02 -11.64 -10.61
C SER A 68 5.99 -10.87 -9.71
N ASP A 69 5.61 -9.66 -9.29
CA ASP A 69 6.44 -8.80 -8.48
C ASP A 69 6.22 -9.01 -6.96
N PHE A 70 5.26 -9.88 -6.58
CA PHE A 70 4.97 -10.18 -5.18
C PHE A 70 5.91 -11.26 -4.63
N GLU A 71 7.21 -10.93 -4.58
CA GLU A 71 8.25 -11.85 -4.10
C GLU A 71 9.34 -11.10 -3.33
N GLY A 72 10.23 -11.84 -2.70
CA GLY A 72 11.39 -11.30 -1.98
C GLY A 72 11.00 -10.29 -0.91
N TYR A 73 11.67 -9.15 -0.89
CA TYR A 73 11.42 -8.07 0.07
C TYR A 73 10.05 -7.39 -0.11
N ILE A 74 9.55 -7.34 -1.35
CA ILE A 74 8.24 -6.75 -1.65
C ILE A 74 7.14 -7.57 -1.00
N SER A 75 7.21 -8.90 -1.05
CA SER A 75 6.23 -9.78 -0.36
C SER A 75 6.26 -9.63 1.16
N ASN A 76 7.39 -9.17 1.72
CA ASN A 76 7.48 -8.83 3.13
C ASN A 76 6.80 -7.50 3.47
N GLY A 77 6.54 -6.66 2.47
CA GLY A 77 5.73 -5.46 2.62
C GLY A 77 4.29 -5.74 3.03
N ASP A 78 3.77 -6.93 2.74
CA ASP A 78 2.54 -7.46 3.33
C ASP A 78 2.83 -7.90 4.78
N ILE A 79 2.72 -6.94 5.71
CA ILE A 79 3.14 -7.10 7.11
C ILE A 79 2.18 -8.01 7.88
N ASN A 80 0.88 -7.88 7.63
CA ASN A 80 -0.15 -8.70 8.29
C ASN A 80 -0.38 -10.06 7.61
N LYS A 81 0.30 -10.33 6.49
CA LYS A 81 0.22 -11.59 5.73
C LYS A 81 -1.18 -11.93 5.22
N ASN A 82 -1.96 -10.90 4.84
CA ASN A 82 -3.28 -11.09 4.25
C ASN A 82 -3.23 -11.35 2.74
N GLY A 83 -2.05 -11.27 2.13
CA GLY A 83 -1.81 -11.51 0.70
C GLY A 83 -1.99 -10.27 -0.18
N LEU A 84 -2.07 -9.08 0.40
CA LEU A 84 -2.27 -7.81 -0.29
C LEU A 84 -1.47 -6.70 0.40
N ILE A 85 -0.75 -5.88 -0.34
CA ILE A 85 -0.16 -4.65 0.20
C ILE A 85 -1.25 -3.56 0.21
N ASP A 86 -1.71 -3.19 1.39
CA ASP A 86 -2.86 -2.31 1.58
C ASP A 86 -2.63 -1.21 2.63
N ALA A 87 -3.70 -0.54 3.06
CA ALA A 87 -3.61 0.53 4.04
C ALA A 87 -3.09 0.08 5.40
N TYR A 88 -3.22 -1.20 5.78
CA TYR A 88 -2.68 -1.68 7.05
C TYR A 88 -1.15 -1.64 7.06
N ASP A 89 -0.52 -2.17 6.02
CA ASP A 89 0.93 -2.24 5.89
C ASP A 89 1.55 -0.84 5.86
N ILE A 90 0.90 0.06 5.10
CA ILE A 90 1.26 1.46 5.03
C ILE A 90 1.11 2.14 6.40
N SER A 91 0.05 1.82 7.15
CA SER A 91 -0.18 2.40 8.48
C SER A 91 0.87 1.97 9.50
N VAL A 92 1.37 0.75 9.40
CA VAL A 92 2.51 0.30 10.22
C VAL A 92 3.73 1.17 9.97
N LEU A 93 4.06 1.44 8.70
CA LEU A 93 5.17 2.32 8.33
C LEU A 93 4.93 3.76 8.78
N THR A 94 3.76 4.33 8.48
CA THR A 94 3.49 5.74 8.80
C THR A 94 3.47 6.01 10.31
N THR A 95 3.07 5.02 11.12
CA THR A 95 3.16 5.08 12.58
C THR A 95 4.62 5.16 13.05
N GLN A 96 5.53 4.44 12.41
CA GLN A 96 6.96 4.50 12.74
C GLN A 96 7.58 5.83 12.32
N LEU A 97 7.23 6.35 11.15
CA LEU A 97 7.71 7.65 10.66
C LEU A 97 7.20 8.82 11.50
N GLY A 98 6.01 8.72 12.05
CA GLY A 98 5.38 9.74 12.88
C GLY A 98 5.83 9.80 14.33
N GLY A 99 6.84 8.99 14.73
CA GLY A 99 7.33 8.96 16.12
C GLY A 99 6.48 8.13 17.07
N GLY A 100 5.58 7.32 16.58
CA GLY A 100 4.91 6.25 17.35
C GLY A 100 4.02 6.73 18.50
N ALA A 101 3.47 7.92 18.43
CA ALA A 101 2.52 8.40 19.43
C ALA A 101 1.23 7.56 19.37
N LYS A 102 1.18 6.50 20.16
CA LYS A 102 -0.08 5.80 20.44
C LYS A 102 -1.01 6.80 21.10
N GLY A 103 -2.10 7.15 20.42
CA GLY A 103 -3.14 8.01 21.00
C GLY A 103 -3.77 7.32 22.19
N ALA A 104 -3.39 7.72 23.40
CA ALA A 104 -4.11 7.28 24.59
C ALA A 104 -5.54 7.85 24.53
N GLY A 105 -6.55 6.98 24.63
CA GLY A 105 -7.96 7.37 24.76
C GLY A 105 -8.68 7.72 23.46
N MET A 106 -8.30 7.13 22.31
CA MET A 106 -9.06 7.29 21.07
C MET A 106 -10.35 6.47 21.09
N ASP A 107 -11.42 7.06 20.56
CA ASP A 107 -12.66 6.34 20.32
C ASP A 107 -12.42 5.12 19.42
N LYS A 108 -13.20 4.07 19.63
CA LYS A 108 -13.18 2.87 18.80
C LYS A 108 -13.42 3.27 17.34
N ILE A 109 -12.62 2.68 16.42
CA ILE A 109 -12.82 2.91 15.00
C ILE A 109 -14.20 2.49 14.54
N GLU A 110 -14.94 3.43 13.94
CA GLU A 110 -16.27 3.20 13.40
C GLU A 110 -16.43 3.84 12.02
N GLY A 111 -17.48 3.45 11.33
CA GLY A 111 -17.88 4.04 10.05
C GLY A 111 -18.31 3.01 9.02
N SER A 112 -18.88 3.52 7.94
CA SER A 112 -19.23 2.77 6.74
C SER A 112 -18.85 3.59 5.51
N LEU A 113 -18.66 2.92 4.39
CA LEU A 113 -18.37 3.54 3.09
C LEU A 113 -19.50 3.27 2.12
N LYS A 114 -19.70 4.20 1.17
CA LYS A 114 -20.68 4.07 0.10
C LYS A 114 -20.11 4.66 -1.18
N LEU A 115 -20.28 3.97 -2.30
CA LEU A 115 -19.98 4.47 -3.63
C LEU A 115 -21.24 5.03 -4.27
N THR A 116 -21.14 6.23 -4.78
CA THR A 116 -22.24 6.92 -5.47
C THR A 116 -21.78 7.36 -6.85
N PRO A 117 -22.14 6.65 -7.91
CA PRO A 117 -21.78 7.05 -9.26
C PRO A 117 -22.57 8.29 -9.71
N SER A 118 -21.95 9.13 -10.53
CA SER A 118 -22.59 10.32 -11.11
C SER A 118 -23.75 9.97 -12.05
N ARG A 119 -23.73 8.75 -12.61
CA ARG A 119 -24.79 8.14 -13.43
C ARG A 119 -24.66 6.62 -13.39
N ASN A 120 -25.78 5.92 -13.50
CA ASN A 120 -25.77 4.44 -13.51
C ASN A 120 -25.48 3.87 -14.92
N ILE A 121 -26.04 4.46 -15.94
CA ILE A 121 -25.86 4.02 -17.34
C ILE A 121 -24.99 5.03 -18.07
N CYS A 122 -23.87 4.54 -18.60
CA CYS A 122 -22.88 5.32 -19.31
C CYS A 122 -22.75 4.86 -20.77
N LYS A 123 -22.39 5.78 -21.67
CA LYS A 123 -22.06 5.52 -23.06
C LYS A 123 -20.57 5.64 -23.29
N ALA A 124 -20.07 5.07 -24.37
CA ALA A 124 -18.69 5.27 -24.80
C ALA A 124 -18.36 6.77 -24.92
N GLY A 125 -17.22 7.19 -24.36
CA GLY A 125 -16.77 8.58 -24.32
C GLY A 125 -17.23 9.36 -23.08
N ASP A 126 -18.19 8.86 -22.29
CA ASP A 126 -18.62 9.52 -21.06
C ASP A 126 -17.49 9.55 -20.03
N ARG A 127 -17.54 10.58 -19.16
CA ARG A 127 -16.78 10.60 -17.89
C ARG A 127 -17.69 10.07 -16.78
N LEU A 128 -17.23 9.05 -16.08
CA LEU A 128 -17.89 8.49 -14.91
C LEU A 128 -17.11 8.94 -13.67
N GLU A 129 -17.80 9.66 -12.80
CA GLU A 129 -17.30 10.00 -11.47
C GLU A 129 -18.00 9.12 -10.43
N ILE A 130 -17.21 8.52 -9.55
CA ILE A 130 -17.72 7.74 -8.42
C ILE A 130 -17.31 8.47 -7.15
N ARG A 131 -18.28 9.01 -6.46
CA ARG A 131 -18.10 9.68 -5.19
C ARG A 131 -18.07 8.66 -4.07
N VAL A 132 -16.98 8.61 -3.34
CA VAL A 132 -16.84 7.76 -2.16
C VAL A 132 -17.24 8.58 -0.94
N LYS A 133 -18.24 8.10 -0.22
CA LYS A 133 -18.80 8.74 0.95
C LYS A 133 -18.54 7.91 2.18
N GLY A 134 -18.28 8.58 3.30
CA GLY A 134 -18.18 7.98 4.61
C GLY A 134 -19.29 8.46 5.51
N ARG A 135 -19.83 7.57 6.37
CA ARG A 135 -20.88 7.89 7.34
C ARG A 135 -20.53 7.34 8.71
N GLY A 136 -20.76 8.15 9.75
CA GLY A 136 -20.49 7.78 11.14
C GLY A 136 -19.03 7.41 11.36
N LEU A 137 -18.12 8.17 10.75
CA LEU A 137 -16.68 7.91 10.82
C LEU A 137 -16.16 8.32 12.19
N LYS A 138 -15.39 7.43 12.84
CA LYS A 138 -14.65 7.73 14.06
C LYS A 138 -13.21 7.26 13.96
N SER A 139 -12.30 8.12 14.31
CA SER A 139 -10.86 7.84 14.43
C SER A 139 -10.18 7.27 13.17
N VAL A 140 -10.67 7.62 11.96
CA VAL A 140 -10.12 7.10 10.71
C VAL A 140 -8.80 7.78 10.40
N ASN A 141 -7.71 7.01 10.43
CA ASN A 141 -6.34 7.41 10.13
C ASN A 141 -5.85 6.91 8.77
N ALA A 142 -6.41 5.80 8.29
CA ALA A 142 -6.18 5.29 6.95
C ALA A 142 -7.40 4.52 6.44
N LEU A 143 -7.52 4.38 5.13
CA LEU A 143 -8.50 3.51 4.48
C LEU A 143 -7.95 2.93 3.18
N SER A 144 -8.44 1.74 2.83
CA SER A 144 -8.29 1.18 1.49
C SER A 144 -9.45 0.25 1.14
N PHE A 145 -9.60 -0.01 -0.14
CA PHE A 145 -10.47 -1.04 -0.70
C PHE A 145 -10.07 -1.33 -2.15
N ALA A 146 -10.62 -2.38 -2.75
CA ALA A 146 -10.40 -2.74 -4.13
C ALA A 146 -11.66 -2.48 -4.97
N ILE A 147 -11.51 -2.01 -6.20
CA ILE A 147 -12.57 -1.94 -7.21
C ILE A 147 -12.09 -2.70 -8.44
N PRO A 148 -12.45 -3.99 -8.58
CA PRO A 148 -12.20 -4.73 -9.81
C PRO A 148 -12.99 -4.13 -10.98
N TYR A 149 -12.35 -4.02 -12.13
CA TYR A 149 -13.02 -3.55 -13.35
C TYR A 149 -12.33 -4.11 -14.61
N LYS A 150 -13.00 -3.99 -15.76
CA LYS A 150 -12.42 -4.41 -17.05
C LYS A 150 -11.82 -3.21 -17.77
N SER A 151 -10.57 -3.33 -18.18
CA SER A 151 -9.86 -2.30 -18.94
C SER A 151 -10.48 -1.99 -20.31
N ASP A 152 -11.31 -2.92 -20.85
CA ASP A 152 -12.08 -2.71 -22.07
C ASP A 152 -13.29 -1.81 -21.85
N ASP A 153 -13.82 -1.77 -20.62
CA ASP A 153 -14.99 -0.98 -20.25
C ASP A 153 -14.63 0.43 -19.81
N LEU A 154 -13.58 0.52 -18.98
CA LEU A 154 -13.18 1.72 -18.28
C LEU A 154 -11.68 1.98 -18.40
N GLU A 155 -11.31 3.24 -18.40
CA GLU A 155 -9.95 3.75 -18.27
C GLU A 155 -9.90 4.63 -17.01
N PHE A 156 -9.04 4.27 -16.07
CA PHE A 156 -8.82 5.06 -14.86
C PHE A 156 -8.14 6.38 -15.20
N ILE A 157 -8.65 7.48 -14.65
CA ILE A 157 -8.12 8.83 -14.87
C ILE A 157 -7.41 9.35 -13.61
N GLY A 158 -7.98 9.12 -12.44
CA GLY A 158 -7.40 9.59 -11.19
C GLY A 158 -8.37 9.56 -10.02
N VAL A 159 -7.83 9.89 -8.85
CA VAL A 159 -8.58 10.10 -7.61
C VAL A 159 -8.38 11.53 -7.15
N GLU A 160 -9.49 12.23 -6.88
CA GLU A 160 -9.51 13.59 -6.37
C GLU A 160 -9.92 13.59 -4.90
N PRO A 161 -9.01 13.90 -3.96
CA PRO A 161 -9.34 13.99 -2.54
C PRO A 161 -10.30 15.15 -2.27
N LEU A 162 -11.26 14.96 -1.33
CA LEU A 162 -12.16 15.98 -0.81
C LEU A 162 -11.92 16.14 0.71
N ALA A 163 -12.71 15.47 1.55
CA ALA A 163 -12.45 15.48 2.99
C ALA A 163 -11.10 14.84 3.38
N MET A 164 -10.54 14.01 2.49
CA MET A 164 -9.24 13.35 2.69
C MET A 164 -8.04 14.10 2.09
N LYS A 165 -8.18 15.38 1.76
CA LYS A 165 -7.12 16.17 1.11
C LYS A 165 -5.82 16.33 1.92
N GLU A 166 -5.89 16.18 3.24
CA GLU A 166 -4.73 16.25 4.13
C GLU A 166 -4.02 14.90 4.31
N MET A 167 -4.65 13.80 3.85
CA MET A 167 -4.04 12.47 3.84
C MET A 167 -3.24 12.26 2.58
N GLU A 168 -2.25 11.38 2.65
CA GLU A 168 -1.49 10.98 1.48
C GLU A 168 -2.34 10.04 0.63
N ASN A 169 -2.47 10.36 -0.66
CA ASN A 169 -3.16 9.54 -1.64
C ASN A 169 -2.18 8.52 -2.24
N MET A 170 -2.33 7.27 -1.85
CA MET A 170 -1.52 6.14 -2.30
C MET A 170 -2.31 5.20 -3.22
N SER A 171 -3.36 5.70 -3.85
CA SER A 171 -4.20 4.92 -4.75
C SER A 171 -3.43 4.43 -5.97
N ASN A 172 -3.63 3.17 -6.33
CA ASN A 172 -2.93 2.54 -7.44
C ASN A 172 -3.90 1.77 -8.33
N ASP A 173 -3.67 1.85 -9.65
CA ASP A 173 -4.46 1.18 -10.67
C ASP A 173 -3.65 0.02 -11.27
N ARG A 174 -3.95 -1.22 -10.85
CA ARG A 174 -3.14 -2.39 -11.17
C ARG A 174 -3.75 -3.31 -12.21
N LEU A 175 -2.89 -3.77 -13.10
CA LEU A 175 -3.12 -4.97 -13.90
C LEU A 175 -2.33 -6.12 -13.26
N HIS A 176 -3.05 -7.07 -12.68
CA HIS A 176 -2.46 -8.25 -12.05
C HIS A 176 -1.93 -9.26 -13.08
N THR A 177 -1.00 -10.09 -12.68
CA THR A 177 -0.40 -11.12 -13.54
C THR A 177 -1.44 -12.08 -14.14
N ASN A 178 -2.54 -12.33 -13.44
CA ASN A 178 -3.67 -13.14 -13.95
C ASN A 178 -4.58 -12.40 -14.95
N GLY A 179 -4.23 -11.17 -15.33
CA GLY A 179 -5.01 -10.34 -16.28
C GLY A 179 -6.18 -9.57 -15.64
N GLN A 180 -6.43 -9.70 -14.34
CA GLN A 180 -7.44 -8.90 -13.67
C GLN A 180 -6.94 -7.46 -13.48
N LYS A 181 -7.84 -6.50 -13.70
CA LYS A 181 -7.61 -5.07 -13.46
C LYS A 181 -8.38 -4.65 -12.22
N ALA A 182 -7.72 -3.92 -11.32
CA ALA A 182 -8.38 -3.34 -10.15
C ALA A 182 -7.74 -2.00 -9.75
N LEU A 183 -8.57 -1.06 -9.34
CA LEU A 183 -8.15 0.14 -8.65
C LEU A 183 -8.14 -0.13 -7.14
N TYR A 184 -7.10 0.35 -6.48
CA TYR A 184 -6.92 0.30 -5.02
C TYR A 184 -6.89 1.73 -4.45
N PRO A 185 -8.06 2.36 -4.22
CA PRO A 185 -8.09 3.63 -3.51
C PRO A 185 -7.53 3.44 -2.10
N THR A 186 -6.46 4.17 -1.79
CA THR A 186 -5.74 4.04 -0.52
C THR A 186 -5.32 5.42 -0.03
N PHE A 187 -5.65 5.72 1.22
CA PHE A 187 -5.30 6.96 1.89
C PHE A 187 -4.75 6.67 3.28
N ALA A 188 -3.70 7.37 3.67
CA ALA A 188 -3.12 7.25 5.00
C ALA A 188 -2.58 8.60 5.49
N ASN A 189 -2.67 8.85 6.79
CA ASN A 189 -1.97 9.96 7.43
C ASN A 189 -0.51 9.60 7.66
N ILE A 190 0.38 10.58 7.47
CA ILE A 190 1.77 10.51 7.92
C ILE A 190 1.94 11.49 9.09
N GLY A 191 2.59 11.02 10.14
CA GLY A 191 2.86 11.83 11.32
C GLY A 191 1.61 12.09 12.15
N ASP A 192 1.62 13.19 12.91
CA ASP A 192 0.55 13.51 13.84
C ASP A 192 -0.57 14.37 13.22
N LYS A 193 -1.02 13.98 12.03
CA LYS A 193 -2.18 14.61 11.39
C LYS A 193 -3.48 14.22 12.09
N PRO A 194 -4.52 15.08 12.07
CA PRO A 194 -5.82 14.76 12.66
C PRO A 194 -6.48 13.59 11.91
N VAL A 195 -7.12 12.71 12.68
CA VAL A 195 -7.96 11.64 12.15
C VAL A 195 -9.31 12.18 11.67
N ILE A 196 -9.95 11.46 10.76
CA ILE A 196 -11.30 11.83 10.32
C ILE A 196 -12.31 11.27 11.34
N THR A 197 -13.09 12.16 11.91
CA THR A 197 -14.24 11.85 12.76
C THR A 197 -15.41 12.74 12.33
N SER A 198 -16.56 12.12 12.01
CA SER A 198 -17.79 12.84 11.65
C SER A 198 -19.00 11.94 11.78
N ASP A 199 -20.03 12.41 12.48
CA ASP A 199 -21.34 11.75 12.52
C ASP A 199 -22.14 11.99 11.22
N ALA A 200 -21.86 13.11 10.52
CA ALA A 200 -22.47 13.42 9.24
C ALA A 200 -21.86 12.60 8.09
N GLU A 201 -22.64 12.42 7.03
CA GLU A 201 -22.08 11.86 5.78
C GLU A 201 -21.11 12.86 5.16
N LEU A 202 -19.89 12.39 4.84
CA LEU A 202 -18.83 13.15 4.20
C LEU A 202 -18.52 12.61 2.81
N ASP A 203 -18.30 13.50 1.86
CA ASP A 203 -17.66 13.17 0.60
C ASP A 203 -16.14 13.07 0.83
N LEU A 204 -15.60 11.86 0.78
CA LEU A 204 -14.21 11.58 1.09
C LEU A 204 -13.29 11.91 -0.09
N PHE A 205 -13.63 11.39 -1.26
CA PHE A 205 -12.92 11.61 -2.52
C PHE A 205 -13.78 11.19 -3.72
N VAL A 206 -13.31 11.54 -4.93
CA VAL A 206 -13.97 11.17 -6.19
C VAL A 206 -13.00 10.35 -7.04
N ILE A 207 -13.45 9.20 -7.51
CA ILE A 207 -12.74 8.37 -8.48
C ILE A 207 -13.26 8.72 -9.88
N LYS A 208 -12.36 8.93 -10.82
CA LYS A 208 -12.68 9.35 -12.18
C LYS A 208 -12.27 8.28 -13.19
N PHE A 209 -13.22 7.90 -14.05
CA PHE A 209 -13.00 7.00 -15.17
C PHE A 209 -13.48 7.63 -16.48
N LYS A 210 -12.84 7.23 -17.58
CA LYS A 210 -13.36 7.40 -18.93
C LYS A 210 -14.02 6.10 -19.35
N VAL A 211 -15.24 6.20 -19.84
CA VAL A 211 -16.01 5.04 -20.30
C VAL A 211 -15.63 4.74 -21.74
N LYS A 212 -15.21 3.50 -22.02
CA LYS A 212 -14.75 3.06 -23.36
C LYS A 212 -15.85 2.42 -24.17
N ARG A 213 -16.84 1.81 -23.53
CA ARG A 213 -18.05 1.25 -24.15
C ARG A 213 -19.26 1.37 -23.23
N ALA A 214 -20.45 1.04 -23.70
CA ALA A 214 -21.66 1.09 -22.87
C ALA A 214 -21.44 0.32 -21.56
N PHE A 215 -21.70 0.97 -20.42
CA PHE A 215 -21.33 0.48 -19.10
C PHE A 215 -22.40 0.80 -18.06
N ASN A 216 -22.64 -0.15 -17.14
CA ASN A 216 -23.49 0.06 -15.97
C ASN A 216 -22.60 0.22 -14.74
N ALA A 217 -22.59 1.41 -14.13
CA ALA A 217 -21.76 1.70 -12.96
C ALA A 217 -22.14 0.85 -11.73
N GLY A 218 -23.36 0.34 -11.64
CA GLY A 218 -23.78 -0.60 -10.60
C GLY A 218 -23.10 -1.97 -10.68
N SER A 219 -22.34 -2.26 -11.75
CA SER A 219 -21.53 -3.48 -11.84
C SER A 219 -20.16 -3.37 -11.14
N LEU A 220 -19.76 -2.17 -10.69
CA LEU A 220 -18.57 -1.98 -9.88
C LEU A 220 -18.87 -2.38 -8.44
N ILE A 221 -18.36 -3.53 -8.03
CA ILE A 221 -18.55 -4.09 -6.70
C ILE A 221 -17.22 -3.99 -5.96
N PRO A 222 -17.08 -3.09 -4.98
CA PRO A 222 -15.87 -3.00 -4.18
C PRO A 222 -15.71 -4.20 -3.25
N SER A 223 -14.47 -4.51 -2.91
CA SER A 223 -14.09 -5.55 -1.95
C SER A 223 -12.97 -5.06 -1.02
N ASP A 224 -12.66 -5.87 -0.02
CA ASP A 224 -11.50 -5.69 0.87
C ASP A 224 -11.46 -4.32 1.56
N GLY A 225 -12.65 -3.78 1.86
CA GLY A 225 -12.77 -2.47 2.48
C GLY A 225 -12.31 -2.49 3.94
N MET A 226 -11.44 -1.53 4.30
CA MET A 226 -10.99 -1.33 5.68
C MET A 226 -10.83 0.12 6.05
N LEU A 227 -11.10 0.41 7.32
CA LEU A 227 -10.76 1.65 8.02
C LEU A 227 -9.75 1.30 9.11
N ILE A 228 -8.78 2.17 9.35
CA ILE A 228 -7.68 1.93 10.31
C ILE A 228 -7.52 3.17 11.18
N ASP A 229 -7.34 2.99 12.49
CA ASP A 229 -7.03 4.06 13.42
C ASP A 229 -5.52 4.23 13.67
N LYS A 230 -5.12 5.22 14.46
CA LYS A 230 -3.71 5.45 14.83
C LYS A 230 -3.08 4.33 15.66
N ASN A 231 -3.88 3.45 16.26
CA ASN A 231 -3.42 2.31 17.06
C ASN A 231 -3.34 1.02 16.24
N LEU A 232 -3.55 1.10 14.91
CA LEU A 232 -3.58 -0.02 13.98
C LEU A 232 -4.78 -0.97 14.22
N ASN A 233 -5.83 -0.50 14.89
CA ASN A 233 -7.08 -1.25 14.91
C ASN A 233 -7.74 -1.15 13.55
N VAL A 234 -8.26 -2.27 13.08
CA VAL A 234 -8.89 -2.40 11.76
C VAL A 234 -10.38 -2.62 11.93
N LYS A 235 -11.16 -1.88 11.14
CA LYS A 235 -12.57 -2.16 10.90
C LYS A 235 -12.77 -2.51 9.43
N HIS A 236 -13.17 -3.75 9.15
CA HIS A 236 -13.62 -4.13 7.82
C HIS A 236 -14.99 -3.51 7.53
N VAL A 237 -15.17 -3.01 6.31
CA VAL A 237 -16.38 -2.34 5.87
C VAL A 237 -16.93 -2.99 4.61
N SER A 238 -18.25 -3.10 4.54
CA SER A 238 -19.00 -3.41 3.32
C SER A 238 -19.50 -2.12 2.67
N PHE A 239 -19.90 -2.21 1.40
CA PHE A 239 -20.34 -1.08 0.56
C PHE A 239 -21.81 -1.19 0.20
#